data_1ade14eaea610c47004180b9eeef4e1a
#
_entry.id   1ade14eaea610c47004180b9eeef4e1a
#
_cell.length_a   1.000
_cell.length_b   1.000
_cell.length_c   1.000
_cell.angle_alpha   90.00
_cell.angle_beta   90.00
_cell.angle_gamma   90.00
#
_symmetry.space_group_name_H-M   'P 1'
#
loop_
_entity.id
_entity.type
_entity.pdbx_description
1 polymer ?
#
loop_
_entity_poly.entity_id
_entity_poly.type
_entity_poly.pdbx_seq_one_letter_code
_entity_poly.pdbx_strand_id
1 'polypeptide(L)'
;MNLTERQKKILTTFVLAAISVISSIPLLSRTLLWGADLEFHLFRIEGIAQGLRDGQFPVFMQTVQVGGYGYPVSVMYGDMLLYIPALLHLMGLSTAMAYRLFAIFLNIVAVWSTYLIFGRIFQSRQVGMLSAALWTLCTYRLDDVYSRGAVGEWVAMLFFPILLLGVVSVVFPERRGSIKHGGLVCAFSATGIVTSHVISTELTVIAILPILIWAMWYCWHSIYFWKQLGIACGMTVVLSSFFLIPMLDYSIHGNFQVYSQNLQTQMELAARKAIEPGQLLTLFLPLNQMTEGHAFQGDIPYSIGWALIACALLLPIIALLTKSEENSERKCSIAVPLCVSIILGLFMTTTLFPWDSRKFADVCKFLYSIQFPTRMLGPACFLIVVLGAMGLYALRRNEQFGRLSSLVFSSLLILGCLEGGVTTSTFMYNAKEEQSVDASLATSSGVAGGEYLIKGTDLGSLFSEGFKAGKPKATEGVYVSRYEKRGTSMSMYIESSQKGTITLPAFAYDNYRISDSESNKVLNLGSTHGIENLLTIRVPKGFSGE
;
A
#
# COMPACT_ATOMS: atom_id res chain seq x y z
N MET A 1 -41.10 -16.23 -0.40
CA MET A 1 -41.41 -15.44 0.82
C MET A 1 -40.93 -14.01 0.61
N ASN A 2 -41.84 -13.04 0.52
CA ASN A 2 -41.44 -11.64 0.30
C ASN A 2 -41.00 -11.03 1.64
N LEU A 3 -39.70 -10.83 1.81
CA LEU A 3 -39.18 -10.17 3.01
C LEU A 3 -39.61 -8.69 3.08
N THR A 4 -39.97 -8.23 4.26
CA THR A 4 -40.19 -6.80 4.51
C THR A 4 -38.89 -6.00 4.34
N GLU A 5 -38.98 -4.69 4.14
CA GLU A 5 -37.79 -3.83 4.03
C GLU A 5 -36.92 -3.86 5.30
N ARG A 6 -37.53 -4.01 6.48
CA ARG A 6 -36.78 -4.20 7.73
C ARG A 6 -35.99 -5.53 7.73
N GLN A 7 -36.62 -6.62 7.32
CA GLN A 7 -35.97 -7.93 7.23
C GLN A 7 -34.84 -7.92 6.21
N LYS A 8 -35.04 -7.27 5.05
CA LYS A 8 -33.97 -7.10 4.06
C LYS A 8 -32.77 -6.32 4.62
N LYS A 9 -32.99 -5.24 5.38
CA LYS A 9 -31.93 -4.48 6.04
C LYS A 9 -31.18 -5.34 7.05
N ILE A 10 -31.88 -6.04 7.92
CA ILE A 10 -31.27 -6.94 8.92
C ILE A 10 -30.44 -8.01 8.24
N LEU A 11 -30.97 -8.67 7.21
CA LEU A 11 -30.23 -9.69 6.45
C LEU A 11 -28.96 -9.10 5.79
N THR A 12 -29.06 -7.92 5.19
CA THR A 12 -27.91 -7.23 4.60
C THR A 12 -26.83 -6.97 5.65
N THR A 13 -27.21 -6.40 6.80
CA THR A 13 -26.28 -6.13 7.91
C THR A 13 -25.62 -7.41 8.39
N PHE A 14 -26.40 -8.50 8.54
CA PHE A 14 -25.85 -9.80 8.94
C PHE A 14 -24.83 -10.34 7.92
N VAL A 15 -25.15 -10.29 6.63
CA VAL A 15 -24.22 -10.73 5.57
C VAL A 15 -22.93 -9.90 5.57
N LEU A 16 -23.04 -8.57 5.68
CA LEU A 16 -21.84 -7.70 5.72
C LEU A 16 -21.00 -7.93 6.98
N ALA A 17 -21.66 -8.17 8.12
CA ALA A 17 -20.95 -8.54 9.35
C ALA A 17 -20.23 -9.89 9.20
N ALA A 18 -20.87 -10.89 8.60
CA ALA A 18 -20.26 -12.17 8.32
C ALA A 18 -19.03 -12.04 7.38
N ILE A 19 -19.14 -11.25 6.31
CA ILE A 19 -18.00 -10.94 5.41
C ILE A 19 -16.87 -10.26 6.20
N SER A 20 -17.18 -9.30 7.07
CA SER A 20 -16.19 -8.62 7.91
C SER A 20 -15.48 -9.59 8.87
N VAL A 21 -16.23 -10.53 9.46
CA VAL A 21 -15.65 -11.57 10.31
C VAL A 21 -14.75 -12.50 9.48
N ILE A 22 -15.24 -13.03 8.36
CA ILE A 22 -14.45 -13.92 7.48
C ILE A 22 -13.16 -13.24 7.07
N SER A 23 -13.21 -11.98 6.62
CA SER A 23 -12.01 -11.25 6.20
C SER A 23 -11.03 -10.98 7.34
N SER A 24 -11.46 -11.11 8.61
CA SER A 24 -10.64 -10.81 9.80
C SER A 24 -10.30 -12.05 10.65
N ILE A 25 -10.69 -13.25 10.21
CA ILE A 25 -10.43 -14.51 10.96
C ILE A 25 -8.97 -14.62 11.44
N PRO A 26 -7.94 -14.39 10.61
CA PRO A 26 -6.55 -14.52 11.06
C PRO A 26 -6.15 -13.54 12.17
N LEU A 27 -6.81 -12.38 12.27
CA LEU A 27 -6.56 -11.39 13.31
C LEU A 27 -7.21 -11.75 14.66
N LEU A 28 -8.06 -12.77 14.70
CA LEU A 28 -8.69 -13.27 15.93
C LEU A 28 -7.84 -14.31 16.65
N SER A 29 -6.69 -14.72 16.10
CA SER A 29 -5.74 -15.63 16.74
C SER A 29 -5.12 -15.00 17.98
N ARG A 30 -4.56 -15.82 18.89
CA ARG A 30 -3.86 -15.33 20.09
C ARG A 30 -2.59 -14.56 19.73
N THR A 31 -1.86 -15.03 18.75
CA THR A 31 -0.63 -14.42 18.22
C THR A 31 -0.92 -13.69 16.90
N LEU A 32 -0.12 -12.70 16.59
CA LEU A 32 -0.16 -12.05 15.28
C LEU A 32 0.55 -12.96 14.28
N LEU A 33 -0.13 -13.28 13.15
CA LEU A 33 0.49 -14.10 12.12
C LEU A 33 1.68 -13.37 11.50
N TRP A 34 2.75 -14.11 11.26
CA TRP A 34 3.89 -13.56 10.54
C TRP A 34 3.53 -13.26 9.08
N GLY A 35 3.99 -12.11 8.59
CA GLY A 35 3.92 -11.72 7.18
C GLY A 35 5.28 -11.22 6.73
N ALA A 36 5.61 -11.41 5.47
CA ALA A 36 6.93 -11.08 4.92
C ALA A 36 7.40 -9.64 5.25
N ASP A 37 6.48 -8.67 5.16
CA ASP A 37 6.76 -7.24 5.40
C ASP A 37 6.17 -6.74 6.74
N LEU A 38 5.48 -7.60 7.51
CA LEU A 38 4.71 -7.16 8.68
C LEU A 38 5.60 -6.56 9.78
N GLU A 39 6.73 -7.21 10.08
CA GLU A 39 7.68 -6.73 11.09
C GLU A 39 8.16 -5.32 10.78
N PHE A 40 8.53 -5.06 9.52
CA PHE A 40 8.89 -3.72 9.06
C PHE A 40 7.80 -2.69 9.34
N HIS A 41 6.54 -3.03 9.12
CA HIS A 41 5.42 -2.12 9.39
C HIS A 41 5.13 -1.93 10.88
N LEU A 42 5.35 -2.93 11.72
CA LEU A 42 5.27 -2.79 13.18
C LEU A 42 6.34 -1.83 13.70
N PHE A 43 7.58 -1.92 13.18
CA PHE A 43 8.62 -0.94 13.50
C PHE A 43 8.26 0.48 13.05
N ARG A 44 7.59 0.64 11.92
CA ARG A 44 7.11 1.96 11.48
C ARG A 44 6.07 2.53 12.45
N ILE A 45 5.14 1.72 12.95
CA ILE A 45 4.16 2.14 13.97
C ILE A 45 4.89 2.63 15.24
N GLU A 46 5.86 1.86 15.72
CA GLU A 46 6.69 2.22 16.88
C GLU A 46 7.47 3.50 16.63
N GLY A 47 8.12 3.61 15.45
CA GLY A 47 8.88 4.79 15.06
C GLY A 47 8.03 6.06 14.98
N ILE A 48 6.80 5.96 14.45
CA ILE A 48 5.85 7.08 14.42
C ILE A 48 5.43 7.45 15.86
N ALA A 49 5.10 6.47 16.69
CA ALA A 49 4.69 6.71 18.07
C ALA A 49 5.81 7.41 18.86
N GLN A 50 7.06 6.97 18.72
CA GLN A 50 8.19 7.60 19.37
C GLN A 50 8.45 9.01 18.82
N GLY A 51 8.37 9.21 17.49
CA GLY A 51 8.51 10.54 16.90
C GLY A 51 7.47 11.52 17.45
N LEU A 52 6.22 11.08 17.64
CA LEU A 52 5.17 11.90 18.27
C LEU A 52 5.49 12.22 19.74
N ARG A 53 6.01 11.26 20.53
CA ARG A 53 6.47 11.50 21.92
C ARG A 53 7.60 12.56 21.97
N ASP A 54 8.47 12.54 20.97
CA ASP A 54 9.57 13.49 20.84
C ASP A 54 9.14 14.85 20.28
N GLY A 55 7.85 15.03 19.97
CA GLY A 55 7.27 16.29 19.47
C GLY A 55 7.39 16.49 17.97
N GLN A 56 7.73 15.46 17.18
CA GLN A 56 7.72 15.54 15.72
C GLN A 56 6.29 15.39 15.18
N PHE A 57 5.87 16.32 14.33
CA PHE A 57 4.64 16.17 13.52
C PHE A 57 4.73 17.05 12.26
N PRO A 58 4.64 16.48 11.04
CA PRO A 58 4.69 15.05 10.74
C PRO A 58 6.00 14.39 11.16
N VAL A 59 5.98 13.07 11.41
CA VAL A 59 7.19 12.29 11.69
C VAL A 59 7.88 11.96 10.37
N PHE A 60 9.03 12.55 10.11
CA PHE A 60 9.84 12.27 8.92
C PHE A 60 10.98 11.30 9.22
N MET A 61 11.65 11.48 10.36
CA MET A 61 12.77 10.67 10.80
C MET A 61 12.35 9.78 11.96
N GLN A 62 12.40 8.47 11.78
CA GLN A 62 12.12 7.51 12.83
C GLN A 62 13.41 7.22 13.61
N THR A 63 13.63 7.96 14.68
CA THR A 63 14.90 8.03 15.42
C THR A 63 15.26 6.77 16.20
N VAL A 64 14.29 5.90 16.49
CA VAL A 64 14.50 4.62 17.19
C VAL A 64 14.96 3.50 16.26
N GLN A 65 14.78 3.67 14.97
CA GLN A 65 15.14 2.69 13.97
C GLN A 65 16.67 2.52 13.87
N VAL A 66 17.09 1.35 13.39
CA VAL A 66 18.50 1.00 13.20
C VAL A 66 19.29 1.18 14.49
N GLY A 67 18.80 0.60 15.60
CA GLY A 67 19.46 0.68 16.90
C GLY A 67 19.58 2.09 17.47
N GLY A 68 18.76 3.04 17.00
CA GLY A 68 18.76 4.42 17.44
C GLY A 68 19.58 5.38 16.58
N TYR A 69 20.17 4.91 15.47
CA TYR A 69 20.86 5.79 14.51
C TYR A 69 19.89 6.62 13.64
N GLY A 70 18.64 6.17 13.50
CA GLY A 70 17.58 6.85 12.76
C GLY A 70 17.42 6.36 11.32
N TYR A 71 16.17 6.42 10.81
CA TYR A 71 15.82 5.95 9.46
C TYR A 71 14.70 6.83 8.87
N PRO A 72 14.87 7.41 7.66
CA PRO A 72 13.93 8.37 7.09
C PRO A 72 12.79 7.68 6.34
N VAL A 73 12.31 6.54 6.82
CA VAL A 73 11.30 5.73 6.13
C VAL A 73 10.00 6.49 5.90
N SER A 74 9.59 7.36 6.81
CA SER A 74 8.37 8.16 6.68
C SER A 74 8.44 9.24 5.60
N VAL A 75 9.66 9.61 5.15
CA VAL A 75 9.84 10.48 3.98
C VAL A 75 9.64 9.71 2.68
N MET A 76 10.10 8.46 2.63
CA MET A 76 10.18 7.67 1.39
C MET A 76 8.98 6.74 1.20
N TYR A 77 8.30 6.38 2.27
CA TYR A 77 7.17 5.45 2.26
C TYR A 77 5.97 6.05 2.98
N GLY A 78 4.83 6.21 2.29
CA GLY A 78 3.62 6.80 2.85
C GLY A 78 3.12 6.06 4.09
N ASP A 79 2.75 6.81 5.12
CA ASP A 79 2.37 6.27 6.42
C ASP A 79 1.15 6.97 7.05
N MET A 80 0.40 7.76 6.28
CA MET A 80 -0.69 8.59 6.78
C MET A 80 -1.67 7.81 7.68
N LEU A 81 -2.09 6.61 7.28
CA LEU A 81 -3.01 5.81 8.09
C LEU A 81 -2.32 5.05 9.24
N LEU A 82 -0.98 4.91 9.23
CA LEU A 82 -0.24 4.30 10.33
C LEU A 82 -0.21 5.16 11.61
N TYR A 83 -0.55 6.44 11.50
CA TYR A 83 -0.79 7.27 12.69
C TYR A 83 -1.92 6.73 13.57
N ILE A 84 -2.91 6.03 13.00
CA ILE A 84 -4.02 5.42 13.78
C ILE A 84 -3.47 4.38 14.78
N PRO A 85 -2.76 3.32 14.35
CA PRO A 85 -2.20 2.35 15.29
C PRO A 85 -1.08 2.96 16.16
N ALA A 86 -0.33 3.95 15.66
CA ALA A 86 0.66 4.66 16.48
C ALA A 86 0.01 5.41 17.66
N LEU A 87 -1.11 6.07 17.43
CA LEU A 87 -1.88 6.72 18.51
C LEU A 87 -2.47 5.70 19.48
N LEU A 88 -2.99 4.55 19.00
CA LEU A 88 -3.45 3.47 19.85
C LEU A 88 -2.31 2.92 20.73
N HIS A 89 -1.09 2.81 20.16
CA HIS A 89 0.09 2.43 20.92
C HIS A 89 0.47 3.48 21.98
N LEU A 90 0.39 4.76 21.65
CA LEU A 90 0.59 5.85 22.62
C LEU A 90 -0.42 5.85 23.78
N MET A 91 -1.63 5.31 23.54
CA MET A 91 -2.65 5.12 24.57
C MET A 91 -2.41 3.88 25.47
N GLY A 92 -1.30 3.16 25.26
CA GLY A 92 -0.87 2.05 26.11
C GLY A 92 -1.12 0.64 25.55
N LEU A 93 -1.63 0.51 24.31
CA LEU A 93 -1.73 -0.80 23.67
C LEU A 93 -0.36 -1.27 23.18
N SER A 94 -0.10 -2.58 23.17
CA SER A 94 1.08 -3.11 22.49
C SER A 94 0.99 -2.81 20.99
N THR A 95 2.13 -2.66 20.31
CA THR A 95 2.21 -2.39 18.87
C THR A 95 1.45 -3.45 18.06
N ALA A 96 1.58 -4.73 18.44
CA ALA A 96 0.86 -5.83 17.82
C ALA A 96 -0.68 -5.71 18.01
N MET A 97 -1.15 -5.32 19.21
CA MET A 97 -2.58 -5.13 19.46
C MET A 97 -3.11 -3.90 18.72
N ALA A 98 -2.36 -2.80 18.70
CA ALA A 98 -2.71 -1.59 17.96
C ALA A 98 -2.84 -1.88 16.46
N TYR A 99 -1.89 -2.61 15.88
CA TYR A 99 -1.97 -3.08 14.49
C TYR A 99 -3.18 -3.98 14.24
N ARG A 100 -3.44 -4.95 15.12
CA ARG A 100 -4.57 -5.88 15.00
C ARG A 100 -5.91 -5.14 14.95
N LEU A 101 -6.13 -4.22 15.87
CA LEU A 101 -7.36 -3.40 15.90
C LEU A 101 -7.46 -2.52 14.65
N PHE A 102 -6.37 -1.94 14.21
CA PHE A 102 -6.30 -1.17 12.97
C PHE A 102 -6.69 -2.03 11.75
N ALA A 103 -6.12 -3.22 11.61
CA ALA A 103 -6.40 -4.10 10.48
C ALA A 103 -7.87 -4.61 10.48
N ILE A 104 -8.43 -4.97 11.64
CA ILE A 104 -9.84 -5.32 11.79
C ILE A 104 -10.73 -4.14 11.39
N PHE A 105 -10.44 -2.95 11.90
CA PHE A 105 -11.17 -1.73 11.56
C PHE A 105 -11.16 -1.47 10.05
N LEU A 106 -10.00 -1.56 9.39
CA LEU A 106 -9.92 -1.34 7.95
C LEU A 106 -10.60 -2.44 7.14
N ASN A 107 -10.61 -3.69 7.58
CA ASN A 107 -11.41 -4.74 6.95
C ASN A 107 -12.91 -4.41 7.01
N ILE A 108 -13.41 -3.96 8.15
CA ILE A 108 -14.80 -3.50 8.29
C ILE A 108 -15.08 -2.33 7.34
N VAL A 109 -14.20 -1.32 7.33
CA VAL A 109 -14.34 -0.15 6.44
C VAL A 109 -14.34 -0.59 4.97
N ALA A 110 -13.48 -1.52 4.57
CA ALA A 110 -13.43 -2.05 3.20
C ALA A 110 -14.75 -2.72 2.79
N VAL A 111 -15.32 -3.56 3.65
CA VAL A 111 -16.61 -4.23 3.40
C VAL A 111 -17.73 -3.20 3.23
N TRP A 112 -17.89 -2.31 4.21
CA TRP A 112 -19.00 -1.36 4.24
C TRP A 112 -18.88 -0.27 3.17
N SER A 113 -17.68 0.27 2.92
CA SER A 113 -17.47 1.25 1.86
C SER A 113 -17.75 0.66 0.48
N THR A 114 -17.26 -0.55 0.20
CA THR A 114 -17.54 -1.23 -1.06
C THR A 114 -19.03 -1.47 -1.25
N TYR A 115 -19.72 -2.00 -0.22
CA TYR A 115 -21.16 -2.19 -0.25
C TYR A 115 -21.91 -0.90 -0.56
N LEU A 116 -21.62 0.17 0.17
CA LEU A 116 -22.32 1.46 0.02
C LEU A 116 -22.07 2.08 -1.36
N ILE A 117 -20.82 2.03 -1.84
CA ILE A 117 -20.43 2.63 -3.11
C ILE A 117 -21.05 1.88 -4.28
N PHE A 118 -20.87 0.56 -4.36
CA PHE A 118 -21.46 -0.22 -5.44
C PHE A 118 -22.99 -0.24 -5.36
N GLY A 119 -23.54 -0.33 -4.15
CA GLY A 119 -25.00 -0.20 -3.94
C GLY A 119 -25.55 1.13 -4.44
N ARG A 120 -24.79 2.23 -4.26
CA ARG A 120 -25.14 3.56 -4.75
C ARG A 120 -24.98 3.66 -6.28
N ILE A 121 -23.86 3.22 -6.84
CA ILE A 121 -23.59 3.31 -8.29
C ILE A 121 -24.63 2.50 -9.08
N PHE A 122 -24.95 1.29 -8.63
CA PHE A 122 -25.86 0.38 -9.32
C PHE A 122 -27.31 0.41 -8.80
N GLN A 123 -27.61 1.24 -7.80
CA GLN A 123 -28.93 1.33 -7.17
C GLN A 123 -29.48 -0.05 -6.75
N SER A 124 -28.59 -0.93 -6.24
CA SER A 124 -28.91 -2.32 -5.93
C SER A 124 -28.14 -2.82 -4.71
N ARG A 125 -28.89 -3.23 -3.66
CA ARG A 125 -28.29 -3.84 -2.46
C ARG A 125 -27.53 -5.13 -2.77
N GLN A 126 -28.05 -5.95 -3.69
CA GLN A 126 -27.44 -7.23 -4.03
C GLN A 126 -26.12 -7.02 -4.76
N VAL A 127 -26.04 -6.06 -5.70
CA VAL A 127 -24.78 -5.70 -6.36
C VAL A 127 -23.80 -5.19 -5.30
N GLY A 128 -24.23 -4.33 -4.37
CA GLY A 128 -23.36 -3.87 -3.28
C GLY A 128 -22.83 -5.00 -2.40
N MET A 129 -23.71 -5.94 -1.96
CA MET A 129 -23.29 -7.08 -1.13
C MET A 129 -22.32 -8.01 -1.87
N LEU A 130 -22.63 -8.33 -3.14
CA LEU A 130 -21.75 -9.17 -3.95
C LEU A 130 -20.37 -8.51 -4.13
N SER A 131 -20.34 -7.25 -4.51
CA SER A 131 -19.08 -6.53 -4.70
C SER A 131 -18.27 -6.43 -3.40
N ALA A 132 -18.94 -6.23 -2.25
CA ALA A 132 -18.27 -6.25 -0.94
C ALA A 132 -17.63 -7.62 -0.67
N ALA A 133 -18.33 -8.73 -0.89
CA ALA A 133 -17.78 -10.07 -0.71
C ALA A 133 -16.61 -10.33 -1.66
N LEU A 134 -16.82 -10.13 -2.97
CA LEU A 134 -15.82 -10.41 -3.99
C LEU A 134 -14.54 -9.59 -3.83
N TRP A 135 -14.67 -8.31 -3.42
CA TRP A 135 -13.50 -7.45 -3.24
C TRP A 135 -12.75 -7.74 -1.94
N THR A 136 -13.46 -7.82 -0.82
CA THR A 136 -12.80 -7.94 0.48
C THR A 136 -12.30 -9.35 0.78
N LEU A 137 -12.93 -10.36 0.17
CA LEU A 137 -12.52 -11.76 0.27
C LEU A 137 -11.72 -12.24 -0.95
N CYS A 138 -11.34 -11.32 -1.86
CA CYS A 138 -10.46 -11.61 -2.97
C CYS A 138 -9.15 -12.23 -2.49
N THR A 139 -8.76 -13.34 -3.10
CA THR A 139 -7.57 -14.12 -2.74
C THR A 139 -6.32 -13.25 -2.66
N TYR A 140 -6.05 -12.44 -3.69
CA TYR A 140 -4.89 -11.55 -3.71
C TYR A 140 -4.89 -10.55 -2.55
N ARG A 141 -6.06 -9.93 -2.24
CA ARG A 141 -6.14 -8.99 -1.12
C ARG A 141 -5.89 -9.66 0.22
N LEU A 142 -6.45 -10.86 0.44
CA LEU A 142 -6.24 -11.62 1.67
C LEU A 142 -4.76 -12.05 1.82
N ASP A 143 -4.13 -12.42 0.71
CA ASP A 143 -2.71 -12.75 0.66
C ASP A 143 -1.85 -11.54 1.03
N ASP A 144 -2.16 -10.38 0.45
CA ASP A 144 -1.45 -9.12 0.73
C ASP A 144 -1.57 -8.68 2.20
N VAL A 145 -2.73 -8.93 2.83
CA VAL A 145 -2.95 -8.64 4.26
C VAL A 145 -2.23 -9.63 5.17
N TYR A 146 -2.27 -10.94 4.87
CA TYR A 146 -1.93 -11.98 5.85
C TYR A 146 -0.64 -12.75 5.56
N SER A 147 -0.29 -12.96 4.30
CA SER A 147 0.93 -13.67 3.93
C SER A 147 2.08 -12.69 3.68
N ARG A 148 1.83 -11.66 2.89
CA ARG A 148 2.82 -10.62 2.65
C ARG A 148 2.95 -9.64 3.80
N GLY A 149 1.84 -9.27 4.43
CA GLY A 149 1.83 -8.21 5.42
C GLY A 149 2.19 -6.83 4.85
N ALA A 150 1.94 -6.61 3.53
CA ALA A 150 2.32 -5.41 2.79
C ALA A 150 1.34 -4.26 3.07
N VAL A 151 1.42 -3.71 4.28
CA VAL A 151 0.43 -2.77 4.84
C VAL A 151 0.17 -1.58 3.92
N GLY A 152 1.19 -0.99 3.32
CA GLY A 152 1.01 0.14 2.40
C GLY A 152 0.14 -0.22 1.20
N GLU A 153 0.32 -1.40 0.63
CA GLU A 153 -0.40 -1.87 -0.57
C GLU A 153 -1.87 -2.15 -0.27
N TRP A 154 -2.17 -2.99 0.74
CA TRP A 154 -3.57 -3.30 1.04
C TRP A 154 -4.35 -2.13 1.65
N VAL A 155 -3.68 -1.17 2.29
CA VAL A 155 -4.27 0.10 2.70
C VAL A 155 -4.61 0.97 1.50
N ALA A 156 -3.75 1.03 0.47
CA ALA A 156 -4.05 1.74 -0.77
C ALA A 156 -5.29 1.15 -1.48
N MET A 157 -5.46 -0.18 -1.46
CA MET A 157 -6.64 -0.86 -2.03
C MET A 157 -7.97 -0.45 -1.40
N LEU A 158 -7.97 0.07 -0.17
CA LEU A 158 -9.16 0.60 0.48
C LEU A 158 -9.80 1.76 -0.30
N PHE A 159 -8.99 2.52 -1.02
CA PHE A 159 -9.42 3.70 -1.76
C PHE A 159 -9.95 3.38 -3.17
N PHE A 160 -9.80 2.16 -3.69
CA PHE A 160 -10.25 1.79 -5.04
C PHE A 160 -11.76 1.94 -5.24
N PRO A 161 -12.64 1.49 -4.33
CA PRO A 161 -14.07 1.74 -4.45
C PRO A 161 -14.42 3.24 -4.44
N ILE A 162 -13.71 4.04 -3.63
CA ILE A 162 -13.92 5.49 -3.55
C ILE A 162 -13.50 6.16 -4.86
N LEU A 163 -12.37 5.74 -5.44
CA LEU A 163 -11.91 6.21 -6.75
C LEU A 163 -12.94 5.88 -7.83
N LEU A 164 -13.51 4.68 -7.82
CA LEU A 164 -14.57 4.29 -8.76
C LEU A 164 -15.78 5.21 -8.66
N LEU A 165 -16.24 5.57 -7.44
CA LEU A 165 -17.34 6.52 -7.26
C LEU A 165 -17.00 7.89 -7.85
N GLY A 166 -15.79 8.38 -7.62
CA GLY A 166 -15.30 9.63 -8.19
C GLY A 166 -15.30 9.60 -9.72
N VAL A 167 -14.67 8.58 -10.32
CA VAL A 167 -14.59 8.40 -11.77
C VAL A 167 -15.98 8.31 -12.40
N VAL A 168 -16.88 7.48 -11.86
CA VAL A 168 -18.26 7.37 -12.36
C VAL A 168 -18.97 8.72 -12.30
N SER A 169 -18.75 9.50 -11.24
CA SER A 169 -19.39 10.80 -11.06
C SER A 169 -18.83 11.88 -11.97
N VAL A 170 -17.57 11.78 -12.36
CA VAL A 170 -16.93 12.71 -13.33
C VAL A 170 -17.35 12.39 -14.76
N VAL A 171 -17.38 11.10 -15.12
CA VAL A 171 -17.68 10.66 -16.49
C VAL A 171 -19.19 10.67 -16.77
N PHE A 172 -20.01 10.33 -15.79
CA PHE A 172 -21.48 10.22 -15.91
C PHE A 172 -22.19 11.05 -14.84
N PRO A 173 -22.09 12.40 -14.87
CA PRO A 173 -22.62 13.27 -13.81
C PRO A 173 -24.13 13.15 -13.62
N GLU A 174 -24.87 12.91 -14.70
CA GLU A 174 -26.33 12.78 -14.68
C GLU A 174 -26.82 11.39 -14.24
N ARG A 175 -25.89 10.44 -14.06
CA ARG A 175 -26.27 9.10 -13.64
C ARG A 175 -26.79 9.11 -12.21
N ARG A 176 -27.91 8.41 -11.98
CA ARG A 176 -28.45 8.17 -10.64
C ARG A 176 -27.40 7.49 -9.77
N GLY A 177 -27.04 8.10 -8.66
CA GLY A 177 -25.95 7.62 -7.78
C GLY A 177 -24.67 8.42 -7.89
N SER A 178 -24.46 9.21 -8.95
CA SER A 178 -23.35 10.14 -9.05
C SER A 178 -23.42 11.26 -7.99
N ILE A 179 -22.30 11.90 -7.73
CA ILE A 179 -22.16 12.99 -6.75
C ILE A 179 -21.63 14.25 -7.45
N LYS A 180 -22.05 15.44 -6.97
CA LYS A 180 -21.70 16.72 -7.60
C LYS A 180 -20.19 17.02 -7.64
N HIS A 181 -19.45 16.54 -6.66
CA HIS A 181 -18.02 16.82 -6.47
C HIS A 181 -17.13 15.60 -6.79
N GLY A 182 -17.39 14.94 -7.92
CA GLY A 182 -16.65 13.73 -8.35
C GLY A 182 -15.15 13.95 -8.40
N GLY A 183 -14.67 15.11 -8.86
CA GLY A 183 -13.25 15.45 -8.88
C GLY A 183 -12.60 15.50 -7.49
N LEU A 184 -13.30 16.02 -6.47
CA LEU A 184 -12.80 16.02 -5.09
C LEU A 184 -12.73 14.60 -4.50
N VAL A 185 -13.69 13.73 -4.86
CA VAL A 185 -13.65 12.33 -4.43
C VAL A 185 -12.51 11.57 -5.11
N CYS A 186 -12.26 11.84 -6.40
CA CYS A 186 -11.06 11.33 -7.07
C CYS A 186 -9.78 11.82 -6.37
N ALA A 187 -9.70 13.11 -6.03
CA ALA A 187 -8.56 13.69 -5.33
C ALA A 187 -8.33 13.03 -3.97
N PHE A 188 -9.38 12.89 -3.16
CA PHE A 188 -9.31 12.25 -1.85
C PHE A 188 -8.81 10.80 -1.95
N SER A 189 -9.37 10.03 -2.88
CA SER A 189 -8.95 8.63 -3.07
C SER A 189 -7.54 8.51 -3.64
N ALA A 190 -7.17 9.33 -4.61
CA ALA A 190 -5.82 9.35 -5.16
C ALA A 190 -4.78 9.76 -4.09
N THR A 191 -5.09 10.78 -3.27
CA THR A 191 -4.26 11.15 -2.11
C THR A 191 -4.09 9.97 -1.15
N GLY A 192 -5.19 9.27 -0.81
CA GLY A 192 -5.14 8.09 0.04
C GLY A 192 -4.24 6.99 -0.53
N ILE A 193 -4.28 6.75 -1.84
CA ILE A 193 -3.41 5.77 -2.52
C ILE A 193 -1.94 6.23 -2.45
N VAL A 194 -1.64 7.47 -2.86
CA VAL A 194 -0.29 8.05 -2.88
C VAL A 194 0.36 8.02 -1.51
N THR A 195 -0.36 8.46 -0.48
CA THR A 195 0.16 8.57 0.89
C THR A 195 0.14 7.24 1.67
N SER A 196 -0.39 6.18 1.07
CA SER A 196 -0.29 4.82 1.59
C SER A 196 0.86 4.05 0.91
N HIS A 197 0.92 4.08 -0.44
CA HIS A 197 1.90 3.30 -1.19
C HIS A 197 2.14 3.88 -2.60
N VAL A 198 3.33 4.42 -2.82
CA VAL A 198 3.68 5.07 -4.10
C VAL A 198 3.58 4.10 -5.28
N ILE A 199 4.07 2.85 -5.11
CA ILE A 199 4.01 1.84 -6.17
C ILE A 199 2.55 1.50 -6.52
N SER A 200 1.64 1.41 -5.54
CA SER A 200 0.20 1.20 -5.82
C SER A 200 -0.41 2.36 -6.61
N THR A 201 0.12 3.57 -6.48
CA THR A 201 -0.30 4.70 -7.33
C THR A 201 0.08 4.44 -8.79
N GLU A 202 1.31 4.05 -9.04
CA GLU A 202 1.79 3.69 -10.38
C GLU A 202 0.96 2.55 -10.98
N LEU A 203 0.77 1.46 -10.24
CA LEU A 203 -0.04 0.31 -10.66
C LEU A 203 -1.49 0.72 -10.98
N THR A 204 -2.08 1.60 -10.16
CA THR A 204 -3.44 2.11 -10.37
C THR A 204 -3.52 2.91 -11.65
N VAL A 205 -2.56 3.82 -11.90
CA VAL A 205 -2.50 4.62 -13.13
C VAL A 205 -2.39 3.72 -14.36
N ILE A 206 -1.47 2.75 -14.35
CA ILE A 206 -1.29 1.79 -15.45
C ILE A 206 -2.60 1.02 -15.71
N ALA A 207 -3.22 0.49 -14.66
CA ALA A 207 -4.42 -0.31 -14.79
C ALA A 207 -5.62 0.48 -15.33
N ILE A 208 -5.79 1.75 -14.91
CA ILE A 208 -6.92 2.57 -15.37
C ILE A 208 -6.63 3.34 -16.66
N LEU A 209 -5.40 3.31 -17.19
CA LEU A 209 -5.01 4.10 -18.35
C LEU A 209 -5.91 3.90 -19.58
N PRO A 210 -6.29 2.66 -19.98
CA PRO A 210 -7.23 2.45 -21.09
C PRO A 210 -8.60 3.09 -20.82
N ILE A 211 -9.08 3.01 -19.56
CA ILE A 211 -10.34 3.63 -19.15
C ILE A 211 -10.23 5.15 -19.17
N LEU A 212 -9.11 5.72 -18.74
CA LEU A 212 -8.87 7.16 -18.75
C LEU A 212 -8.81 7.71 -20.18
N ILE A 213 -8.09 7.04 -21.09
CA ILE A 213 -8.01 7.41 -22.50
C ILE A 213 -9.41 7.40 -23.13
N TRP A 214 -10.18 6.34 -22.86
CA TRP A 214 -11.57 6.26 -23.33
C TRP A 214 -12.44 7.37 -22.72
N ALA A 215 -12.31 7.68 -21.44
CA ALA A 215 -13.10 8.72 -20.77
C ALA A 215 -12.77 10.11 -21.33
N MET A 216 -11.50 10.41 -21.61
CA MET A 216 -11.08 11.66 -22.26
C MET A 216 -11.67 11.78 -23.67
N TRP A 217 -11.65 10.69 -24.45
CA TRP A 217 -12.27 10.66 -25.77
C TRP A 217 -13.79 10.80 -25.69
N TYR A 218 -14.46 10.04 -24.82
CA TYR A 218 -15.91 10.06 -24.64
C TYR A 218 -16.43 11.41 -24.15
N CYS A 219 -15.72 12.05 -23.24
CA CYS A 219 -16.07 13.34 -22.64
C CYS A 219 -15.35 14.53 -23.27
N TRP A 220 -14.77 14.37 -24.48
CA TRP A 220 -13.90 15.37 -25.09
C TRP A 220 -14.50 16.78 -25.12
N HIS A 221 -15.79 16.91 -25.44
CA HIS A 221 -16.51 18.17 -25.50
C HIS A 221 -17.12 18.63 -24.17
N SER A 222 -16.92 17.91 -23.09
CA SER A 222 -17.51 18.22 -21.79
C SER A 222 -16.59 19.11 -20.96
N ILE A 223 -16.93 20.41 -20.87
CA ILE A 223 -16.22 21.35 -19.98
C ILE A 223 -16.29 20.89 -18.52
N TYR A 224 -17.42 20.30 -18.11
CA TYR A 224 -17.58 19.74 -16.76
C TYR A 224 -16.52 18.65 -16.49
N PHE A 225 -16.33 17.72 -17.41
CA PHE A 225 -15.33 16.64 -17.28
C PHE A 225 -13.93 17.22 -17.07
N TRP A 226 -13.49 18.13 -17.94
CA TRP A 226 -12.15 18.71 -17.84
C TRP A 226 -11.95 19.52 -16.57
N LYS A 227 -12.97 20.26 -16.13
CA LYS A 227 -12.95 20.97 -14.85
C LYS A 227 -12.79 20.00 -13.67
N GLN A 228 -13.57 18.91 -13.64
CA GLN A 228 -13.49 17.92 -12.56
C GLN A 228 -12.17 17.15 -12.59
N LEU A 229 -11.63 16.83 -13.77
CA LEU A 229 -10.32 16.22 -13.92
C LEU A 229 -9.21 17.16 -13.41
N GLY A 230 -9.26 18.43 -13.76
CA GLY A 230 -8.33 19.44 -13.26
C GLY A 230 -8.39 19.58 -11.73
N ILE A 231 -9.60 19.56 -11.14
CA ILE A 231 -9.78 19.54 -9.68
C ILE A 231 -9.19 18.25 -9.09
N ALA A 232 -9.44 17.09 -9.70
CA ALA A 232 -8.89 15.82 -9.21
C ALA A 232 -7.35 15.86 -9.18
N CYS A 233 -6.70 16.23 -10.27
CA CYS A 233 -5.25 16.30 -10.37
C CYS A 233 -4.66 17.38 -9.41
N GLY A 234 -5.17 18.61 -9.46
CA GLY A 234 -4.64 19.71 -8.67
C GLY A 234 -4.79 19.47 -7.16
N MET A 235 -5.98 19.01 -6.74
CA MET A 235 -6.21 18.73 -5.33
C MET A 235 -5.44 17.50 -4.83
N THR A 236 -5.21 16.49 -5.67
CA THR A 236 -4.33 15.37 -5.31
C THR A 236 -2.92 15.88 -4.99
N VAL A 237 -2.35 16.72 -5.85
CA VAL A 237 -1.02 17.30 -5.62
C VAL A 237 -1.00 18.13 -4.33
N VAL A 238 -1.98 19.00 -4.12
CA VAL A 238 -2.07 19.84 -2.92
C VAL A 238 -2.20 18.99 -1.65
N LEU A 239 -3.12 18.03 -1.63
CA LEU A 239 -3.36 17.20 -0.45
C LEU A 239 -2.22 16.23 -0.16
N SER A 240 -1.45 15.81 -1.18
CA SER A 240 -0.30 14.92 -1.00
C SER A 240 1.03 15.66 -0.82
N SER A 241 1.05 16.99 -0.92
CA SER A 241 2.28 17.80 -0.93
C SER A 241 3.15 17.61 0.31
N PHE A 242 2.53 17.42 1.49
CA PHE A 242 3.25 17.18 2.75
C PHE A 242 4.13 15.92 2.71
N PHE A 243 3.77 14.94 1.89
CA PHE A 243 4.52 13.71 1.65
C PHE A 243 5.38 13.79 0.38
N LEU A 244 4.78 14.26 -0.74
CA LEU A 244 5.46 14.26 -2.04
C LEU A 244 6.64 15.24 -2.09
N ILE A 245 6.55 16.42 -1.46
CA ILE A 245 7.63 17.40 -1.51
C ILE A 245 8.88 16.87 -0.80
N PRO A 246 8.82 16.41 0.47
CA PRO A 246 9.98 15.82 1.13
C PRO A 246 10.50 14.58 0.39
N MET A 247 9.61 13.70 -0.11
CA MET A 247 10.00 12.51 -0.86
C MET A 247 10.79 12.86 -2.12
N LEU A 248 10.33 13.85 -2.90
CA LEU A 248 11.01 14.29 -4.11
C LEU A 248 12.35 14.96 -3.80
N ASP A 249 12.41 15.81 -2.78
CA ASP A 249 13.64 16.45 -2.33
C ASP A 249 14.71 15.42 -1.97
N TYR A 250 14.35 14.45 -1.13
CA TYR A 250 15.24 13.34 -0.76
C TYR A 250 15.57 12.42 -1.94
N SER A 251 14.63 12.21 -2.88
CA SER A 251 14.89 11.39 -4.06
C SER A 251 15.88 12.04 -5.05
N ILE A 252 15.86 13.37 -5.13
CA ILE A 252 16.74 14.13 -6.04
C ILE A 252 18.13 14.34 -5.43
N HIS A 253 18.22 14.67 -4.16
CA HIS A 253 19.47 15.06 -3.49
C HIS A 253 20.06 13.93 -2.66
N GLY A 254 19.25 12.99 -2.16
CA GLY A 254 19.71 11.88 -1.34
C GLY A 254 20.42 10.78 -2.14
N ASN A 255 21.46 10.20 -1.52
CA ASN A 255 22.21 9.08 -2.09
C ASN A 255 21.80 7.78 -1.40
N PHE A 256 20.60 7.27 -1.72
CA PHE A 256 20.02 6.10 -1.07
C PHE A 256 20.39 4.77 -1.76
N GLN A 257 20.44 3.72 -0.96
CA GLN A 257 20.70 2.35 -1.41
C GLN A 257 19.75 1.90 -2.52
N VAL A 258 18.45 2.23 -2.41
CA VAL A 258 17.42 1.85 -3.39
C VAL A 258 17.74 2.33 -4.81
N TYR A 259 18.38 3.48 -4.96
CA TYR A 259 18.77 4.01 -6.28
C TYR A 259 20.10 3.42 -6.82
N SER A 260 20.77 2.56 -6.04
CA SER A 260 22.00 1.91 -6.48
C SER A 260 21.77 0.65 -7.33
N GLN A 261 20.54 0.13 -7.34
CA GLN A 261 20.21 -1.05 -8.13
C GLN A 261 20.27 -0.73 -9.62
N ASN A 262 21.05 -1.52 -10.35
CA ASN A 262 21.12 -1.37 -11.80
C ASN A 262 19.89 -1.97 -12.48
N LEU A 263 19.59 -1.52 -13.72
CA LEU A 263 18.44 -1.98 -14.50
C LEU A 263 18.44 -3.50 -14.71
N GLN A 264 19.61 -4.12 -14.86
CA GLN A 264 19.71 -5.57 -15.04
C GLN A 264 19.18 -6.33 -13.82
N THR A 265 19.57 -5.92 -12.61
CA THR A 265 19.07 -6.53 -11.36
C THR A 265 17.54 -6.37 -11.22
N GLN A 266 17.02 -5.20 -11.60
CA GLN A 266 15.57 -4.95 -11.58
C GLN A 266 14.82 -5.83 -12.60
N MET A 267 15.38 -6.03 -13.80
CA MET A 267 14.83 -6.94 -14.83
C MET A 267 14.77 -8.38 -14.31
N GLU A 268 15.88 -8.88 -13.76
CA GLU A 268 15.97 -10.23 -13.20
C GLU A 268 15.00 -10.45 -12.06
N LEU A 269 14.82 -9.45 -11.20
CA LEU A 269 13.84 -9.50 -10.11
C LEU A 269 12.41 -9.56 -10.65
N ALA A 270 12.05 -8.70 -11.60
CA ALA A 270 10.72 -8.67 -12.19
C ALA A 270 10.41 -9.99 -12.93
N ALA A 271 11.34 -10.48 -13.78
CA ALA A 271 11.17 -11.74 -14.49
C ALA A 271 11.01 -12.94 -13.55
N ARG A 272 11.82 -13.00 -12.48
CA ARG A 272 11.75 -14.07 -11.46
C ARG A 272 10.45 -14.03 -10.64
N LYS A 273 9.86 -12.84 -10.43
CA LYS A 273 8.64 -12.66 -9.62
C LYS A 273 7.36 -12.62 -10.48
N ALA A 274 7.47 -12.69 -11.79
CA ALA A 274 6.34 -12.94 -12.68
C ALA A 274 5.86 -14.39 -12.53
N ILE A 275 4.57 -14.63 -12.72
CA ILE A 275 3.96 -15.96 -12.54
C ILE A 275 3.60 -16.61 -13.87
N GLU A 276 3.54 -17.94 -13.88
CA GLU A 276 3.05 -18.68 -15.05
C GLU A 276 1.57 -18.39 -15.28
N PRO A 277 1.12 -18.19 -16.54
CA PRO A 277 -0.28 -17.86 -16.84
C PRO A 277 -1.29 -18.84 -16.25
N GLY A 278 -0.96 -20.14 -16.20
CA GLY A 278 -1.81 -21.17 -15.61
C GLY A 278 -2.05 -20.97 -14.11
N GLN A 279 -1.11 -20.34 -13.41
CA GLN A 279 -1.22 -20.06 -11.98
C GLN A 279 -2.35 -19.10 -11.66
N LEU A 280 -2.69 -18.17 -12.57
CA LEU A 280 -3.82 -17.25 -12.39
C LEU A 280 -5.17 -17.99 -12.19
N LEU A 281 -5.29 -19.18 -12.75
CA LEU A 281 -6.51 -19.98 -12.74
C LEU A 281 -6.51 -21.08 -11.67
N THR A 282 -5.44 -21.22 -10.90
CA THR A 282 -5.36 -22.23 -9.84
C THR A 282 -6.25 -21.87 -8.66
N LEU A 283 -6.75 -22.87 -7.97
CA LEU A 283 -7.39 -22.69 -6.69
C LEU A 283 -6.29 -22.29 -5.68
N PHE A 284 -6.51 -21.21 -4.95
CA PHE A 284 -5.64 -20.88 -3.83
C PHE A 284 -5.81 -21.92 -2.72
N LEU A 285 -4.98 -22.95 -2.77
CA LEU A 285 -4.83 -23.91 -1.69
C LEU A 285 -3.41 -23.78 -1.16
N PRO A 286 -3.19 -23.11 -0.03
CA PRO A 286 -1.88 -23.04 0.63
C PRO A 286 -1.30 -24.42 0.99
N LEU A 287 -2.13 -25.46 0.99
CA LEU A 287 -1.72 -26.87 1.07
C LEU A 287 -0.70 -27.28 -0.01
N ASN A 288 -0.71 -26.64 -1.18
CA ASN A 288 0.25 -26.93 -2.24
C ASN A 288 1.67 -26.42 -1.95
N GLN A 289 1.85 -25.56 -0.98
CA GLN A 289 3.19 -25.17 -0.48
C GLN A 289 3.88 -26.30 0.29
N MET A 290 3.13 -27.30 0.75
CA MET A 290 3.68 -28.44 1.50
C MET A 290 4.21 -29.58 0.62
N THR A 291 3.91 -29.58 -0.68
CA THR A 291 4.50 -30.53 -1.61
C THR A 291 5.79 -29.96 -2.16
N GLU A 292 6.92 -30.51 -1.73
CA GLU A 292 8.27 -30.27 -2.24
C GLU A 292 8.33 -30.45 -3.77
N GLY A 293 7.96 -29.46 -4.52
CA GLY A 293 8.05 -29.55 -5.97
C GLY A 293 7.54 -28.31 -6.66
N HIS A 294 8.41 -27.40 -6.92
CA HIS A 294 8.53 -26.51 -8.09
C HIS A 294 7.27 -26.03 -8.87
N ALA A 295 6.06 -26.10 -8.30
CA ALA A 295 4.84 -25.75 -9.03
C ALA A 295 4.56 -24.25 -9.11
N PHE A 296 5.23 -23.42 -8.30
CA PHE A 296 4.99 -21.97 -8.26
C PHE A 296 6.32 -21.22 -8.23
N GLN A 297 6.49 -20.27 -9.14
CA GLN A 297 7.58 -19.30 -9.02
C GLN A 297 7.25 -18.32 -7.88
N GLY A 298 7.97 -18.43 -6.79
CA GLY A 298 7.82 -17.58 -5.61
C GLY A 298 7.13 -18.28 -4.43
N ASP A 299 7.33 -17.72 -3.26
CA ASP A 299 6.90 -18.29 -1.98
C ASP A 299 5.40 -18.17 -1.72
N ILE A 300 4.64 -17.50 -2.60
CA ILE A 300 3.23 -17.17 -2.43
C ILE A 300 2.42 -17.60 -3.66
N PRO A 301 1.35 -18.39 -3.49
CA PRO A 301 0.54 -18.87 -4.61
C PRO A 301 -0.45 -17.80 -5.09
N TYR A 302 0.02 -16.85 -5.89
CA TYR A 302 -0.84 -15.81 -6.46
C TYR A 302 -1.85 -16.40 -7.46
N SER A 303 -3.14 -16.10 -7.29
CA SER A 303 -4.22 -16.45 -8.23
C SER A 303 -5.30 -15.36 -8.24
N ILE A 304 -6.15 -15.38 -9.25
CA ILE A 304 -7.32 -14.48 -9.34
C ILE A 304 -8.39 -14.89 -8.31
N GLY A 305 -8.52 -16.18 -8.07
CA GLY A 305 -9.61 -16.77 -7.31
C GLY A 305 -10.82 -17.14 -8.16
N TRP A 306 -11.47 -18.25 -7.81
CA TRP A 306 -12.56 -18.83 -8.61
C TRP A 306 -13.81 -17.97 -8.65
N ALA A 307 -14.11 -17.24 -7.56
CA ALA A 307 -15.24 -16.34 -7.54
C ALA A 307 -15.09 -15.19 -8.56
N LEU A 308 -13.87 -14.67 -8.73
CA LEU A 308 -13.60 -13.64 -9.74
C LEU A 308 -13.52 -14.21 -11.15
N ILE A 309 -12.98 -15.43 -11.34
CA ILE A 309 -13.02 -16.12 -12.63
C ILE A 309 -14.47 -16.32 -13.08
N ALA A 310 -15.35 -16.77 -12.17
CA ALA A 310 -16.76 -16.91 -12.47
C ALA A 310 -17.44 -15.58 -12.85
N CYS A 311 -17.01 -14.46 -12.25
CA CYS A 311 -17.46 -13.13 -12.68
C CYS A 311 -17.03 -12.78 -14.10
N ALA A 312 -15.82 -13.13 -14.51
CA ALA A 312 -15.34 -12.88 -15.87
C ALA A 312 -16.18 -13.64 -16.92
N LEU A 313 -16.71 -14.81 -16.56
CA LEU A 313 -17.61 -15.58 -17.42
C LEU A 313 -18.97 -14.91 -17.65
N LEU A 314 -19.33 -13.87 -16.88
CA LEU A 314 -20.54 -13.08 -17.14
C LEU A 314 -20.39 -12.12 -18.34
N LEU A 315 -19.18 -11.87 -18.82
CA LEU A 315 -18.92 -10.96 -19.94
C LEU A 315 -19.72 -11.27 -21.21
N PRO A 316 -19.77 -12.53 -21.70
CA PRO A 316 -20.58 -12.87 -22.87
C PRO A 316 -22.07 -12.55 -22.67
N ILE A 317 -22.57 -12.78 -21.45
CA ILE A 317 -23.96 -12.49 -21.06
C ILE A 317 -24.22 -10.99 -21.14
N ILE A 318 -23.29 -10.17 -20.62
CA ILE A 318 -23.37 -8.70 -20.70
C ILE A 318 -23.44 -8.27 -22.17
N ALA A 319 -22.56 -8.80 -23.01
CA ALA A 319 -22.49 -8.48 -24.43
C ALA A 319 -23.78 -8.84 -25.19
N LEU A 320 -24.36 -10.02 -24.89
CA LEU A 320 -25.61 -10.48 -25.51
C LEU A 320 -26.81 -9.63 -25.08
N LEU A 321 -26.92 -9.30 -23.79
CA LEU A 321 -28.04 -8.52 -23.24
C LEU A 321 -28.00 -7.05 -23.66
N THR A 322 -26.80 -6.48 -23.81
CA THR A 322 -26.64 -5.09 -24.26
C THR A 322 -26.88 -4.93 -25.76
N LYS A 323 -26.71 -5.97 -26.56
CA LYS A 323 -26.93 -5.94 -28.02
C LYS A 323 -28.43 -5.88 -28.37
N SER A 324 -29.31 -6.26 -27.46
CA SER A 324 -30.77 -6.29 -27.64
C SER A 324 -31.45 -4.91 -27.46
N GLU A 325 -30.78 -3.93 -26.92
CA GLU A 325 -31.32 -2.57 -26.78
C GLU A 325 -30.79 -1.68 -27.91
N GLU A 326 -31.62 -1.27 -28.86
CA GLU A 326 -31.33 -0.47 -30.06
C GLU A 326 -30.68 0.91 -29.82
N ASN A 327 -30.49 1.30 -28.54
CA ASN A 327 -29.76 2.49 -28.08
C ASN A 327 -28.37 2.17 -27.52
N SER A 328 -27.77 1.06 -27.91
CA SER A 328 -26.64 0.42 -27.21
C SER A 328 -25.24 0.90 -27.62
N GLU A 329 -25.09 1.66 -28.70
CA GLU A 329 -23.75 2.06 -29.17
C GLU A 329 -22.92 2.83 -28.13
N ARG A 330 -23.56 3.61 -27.25
CA ARG A 330 -22.86 4.33 -26.17
C ARG A 330 -22.63 3.49 -24.90
N LYS A 331 -23.46 2.47 -24.64
CA LYS A 331 -23.37 1.69 -23.38
C LYS A 331 -22.35 0.56 -23.44
N CYS A 332 -22.13 -0.02 -24.60
CA CYS A 332 -21.11 -1.05 -24.82
C CYS A 332 -19.68 -0.49 -24.79
N SER A 333 -19.52 0.85 -24.93
CA SER A 333 -18.21 1.46 -25.08
C SER A 333 -17.34 1.37 -23.83
N ILE A 334 -17.88 1.36 -22.60
CA ILE A 334 -17.07 1.24 -21.36
C ILE A 334 -16.59 -0.19 -21.09
N ALA A 335 -17.29 -1.21 -21.55
CA ALA A 335 -16.89 -2.60 -21.34
C ALA A 335 -15.57 -2.92 -22.04
N VAL A 336 -15.32 -2.34 -23.20
CA VAL A 336 -14.08 -2.56 -23.96
C VAL A 336 -12.85 -2.05 -23.21
N PRO A 337 -12.73 -0.77 -22.81
CA PRO A 337 -11.56 -0.30 -22.09
C PRO A 337 -11.43 -0.98 -20.71
N LEU A 338 -12.51 -1.36 -20.05
CA LEU A 338 -12.48 -2.16 -18.81
C LEU A 338 -11.84 -3.54 -19.06
N CYS A 339 -12.24 -4.24 -20.11
CA CYS A 339 -11.64 -5.54 -20.47
C CYS A 339 -10.17 -5.38 -20.88
N VAL A 340 -9.82 -4.33 -21.64
CA VAL A 340 -8.43 -4.04 -22.00
C VAL A 340 -7.59 -3.80 -20.74
N SER A 341 -8.10 -3.03 -19.77
CA SER A 341 -7.44 -2.81 -18.48
C SER A 341 -7.22 -4.09 -17.69
N ILE A 342 -8.24 -4.96 -17.62
CA ILE A 342 -8.13 -6.26 -16.94
C ILE A 342 -7.09 -7.14 -17.63
N ILE A 343 -7.18 -7.28 -18.95
CA ILE A 343 -6.25 -8.12 -19.73
C ILE A 343 -4.82 -7.59 -19.60
N LEU A 344 -4.62 -6.28 -19.71
CA LEU A 344 -3.30 -5.66 -19.54
C LEU A 344 -2.74 -5.95 -18.14
N GLY A 345 -3.53 -5.74 -17.09
CA GLY A 345 -3.11 -6.02 -15.72
C GLY A 345 -2.72 -7.49 -15.53
N LEU A 346 -3.56 -8.43 -15.96
CA LEU A 346 -3.28 -9.86 -15.86
C LEU A 346 -2.07 -10.27 -16.72
N PHE A 347 -1.94 -9.74 -17.92
CA PHE A 347 -0.80 -10.02 -18.81
C PHE A 347 0.52 -9.56 -18.16
N MET A 348 0.54 -8.37 -17.56
CA MET A 348 1.72 -7.85 -16.88
C MET A 348 2.13 -8.67 -15.65
N THR A 349 1.22 -9.44 -15.04
CA THR A 349 1.60 -10.31 -13.91
C THR A 349 2.36 -11.55 -14.34
N THR A 350 2.29 -11.92 -15.62
CA THR A 350 2.76 -13.23 -16.11
C THR A 350 4.13 -13.17 -16.76
N THR A 351 4.74 -14.35 -16.89
CA THR A 351 5.98 -14.59 -17.65
C THR A 351 5.84 -14.33 -19.16
N LEU A 352 4.61 -14.17 -19.67
CA LEU A 352 4.38 -13.79 -21.08
C LEU A 352 4.71 -12.31 -21.35
N PHE A 353 4.69 -11.46 -20.34
CA PHE A 353 5.10 -10.07 -20.47
C PHE A 353 6.63 -9.99 -20.55
N PRO A 354 7.21 -9.16 -21.44
CA PRO A 354 8.65 -9.19 -21.74
C PRO A 354 9.53 -8.55 -20.65
N TRP A 355 9.40 -9.02 -19.38
CA TRP A 355 10.17 -8.50 -18.24
C TRP A 355 11.68 -8.74 -18.38
N ASP A 356 12.10 -9.78 -19.10
CA ASP A 356 13.49 -10.15 -19.37
C ASP A 356 14.07 -9.49 -20.63
N SER A 357 13.25 -8.78 -21.41
CA SER A 357 13.65 -8.16 -22.66
C SER A 357 14.43 -6.86 -22.44
N ARG A 358 15.74 -6.88 -22.74
CA ARG A 358 16.58 -5.68 -22.64
C ARG A 358 16.07 -4.51 -23.49
N LYS A 359 15.62 -4.79 -24.72
CA LYS A 359 15.07 -3.75 -25.61
C LYS A 359 13.83 -3.09 -25.03
N PHE A 360 12.96 -3.86 -24.39
CA PHE A 360 11.80 -3.35 -23.69
C PHE A 360 12.20 -2.53 -22.47
N ALA A 361 13.13 -3.03 -21.66
CA ALA A 361 13.62 -2.36 -20.46
C ALA A 361 14.28 -1.01 -20.76
N ASP A 362 15.02 -0.90 -21.86
CA ASP A 362 15.66 0.36 -22.25
C ASP A 362 14.62 1.46 -22.60
N VAL A 363 13.44 1.09 -23.12
CA VAL A 363 12.36 2.02 -23.43
C VAL A 363 11.45 2.27 -22.21
N CYS A 364 11.15 1.26 -21.42
CA CYS A 364 10.16 1.28 -20.36
C CYS A 364 10.77 1.13 -18.95
N LYS A 365 11.92 1.78 -18.70
CA LYS A 365 12.65 1.70 -17.41
C LYS A 365 11.76 1.94 -16.19
N PHE A 366 10.80 2.86 -16.30
CA PHE A 366 9.90 3.22 -15.20
C PHE A 366 9.04 2.04 -14.72
N LEU A 367 8.72 1.06 -15.59
CA LEU A 367 7.92 -0.11 -15.20
C LEU A 367 8.66 -1.03 -14.22
N TYR A 368 9.98 -0.96 -14.15
CA TYR A 368 10.76 -1.81 -13.25
C TYR A 368 10.79 -1.29 -11.80
N SER A 369 10.27 -0.08 -11.57
CA SER A 369 10.00 0.45 -10.22
C SER A 369 8.93 -0.35 -9.47
N ILE A 370 8.02 -1.05 -10.16
CA ILE A 370 6.98 -1.88 -9.55
C ILE A 370 7.55 -3.10 -8.80
N GLN A 371 8.80 -3.49 -9.05
CA GLN A 371 9.55 -4.59 -8.43
C GLN A 371 8.92 -5.98 -8.62
N PHE A 372 7.65 -6.13 -8.29
CA PHE A 372 6.91 -7.40 -8.36
C PHE A 372 5.71 -7.27 -9.30
N PRO A 373 5.76 -7.89 -10.50
CA PRO A 373 4.66 -7.86 -11.47
C PRO A 373 3.32 -8.34 -10.90
N THR A 374 3.34 -9.26 -9.93
CA THR A 374 2.17 -9.80 -9.24
C THR A 374 1.32 -8.73 -8.54
N ARG A 375 1.90 -7.58 -8.19
CA ARG A 375 1.17 -6.44 -7.61
C ARG A 375 0.07 -5.90 -8.54
N MET A 376 0.17 -6.13 -9.86
CA MET A 376 -0.90 -5.80 -10.82
C MET A 376 -2.19 -6.57 -10.57
N LEU A 377 -2.16 -7.68 -9.82
CA LEU A 377 -3.38 -8.40 -9.42
C LEU A 377 -4.32 -7.54 -8.56
N GLY A 378 -3.80 -6.66 -7.72
CA GLY A 378 -4.63 -5.77 -6.91
C GLY A 378 -5.63 -4.96 -7.74
N PRO A 379 -5.19 -4.06 -8.62
CA PRO A 379 -6.09 -3.31 -9.49
C PRO A 379 -6.84 -4.21 -10.50
N ALA A 380 -6.23 -5.26 -11.05
CA ALA A 380 -6.89 -6.15 -12.00
C ALA A 380 -8.08 -6.89 -11.37
N CYS A 381 -7.93 -7.46 -10.18
CA CYS A 381 -9.01 -8.11 -9.44
C CYS A 381 -10.14 -7.12 -9.10
N PHE A 382 -9.80 -5.89 -8.71
CA PHE A 382 -10.81 -4.86 -8.47
C PHE A 382 -11.64 -4.55 -9.73
N LEU A 383 -10.99 -4.45 -10.90
CA LEU A 383 -11.67 -4.23 -12.18
C LEU A 383 -12.55 -5.43 -12.57
N ILE A 384 -12.17 -6.67 -12.23
CA ILE A 384 -13.02 -7.86 -12.41
C ILE A 384 -14.25 -7.78 -11.50
N VAL A 385 -14.13 -7.29 -10.26
CA VAL A 385 -15.29 -7.03 -9.39
C VAL A 385 -16.23 -6.00 -10.02
N VAL A 386 -15.71 -4.93 -10.61
CA VAL A 386 -16.52 -3.95 -11.36
C VAL A 386 -17.25 -4.62 -12.52
N LEU A 387 -16.58 -5.48 -13.29
CA LEU A 387 -17.17 -6.25 -14.38
C LEU A 387 -18.30 -7.17 -13.87
N GLY A 388 -18.06 -7.91 -12.79
CA GLY A 388 -19.08 -8.77 -12.15
C GLY A 388 -20.30 -7.99 -11.68
N ALA A 389 -20.08 -6.79 -11.09
CA ALA A 389 -21.15 -5.89 -10.67
C ALA A 389 -21.98 -5.40 -11.87
N MET A 390 -21.33 -5.06 -13.00
CA MET A 390 -22.03 -4.67 -14.24
C MET A 390 -22.86 -5.86 -14.78
N GLY A 391 -22.33 -7.07 -14.75
CA GLY A 391 -23.01 -8.27 -15.21
C GLY A 391 -24.25 -8.58 -14.40
N LEU A 392 -24.13 -8.59 -13.07
CA LEU A 392 -25.28 -8.81 -12.19
C LEU A 392 -26.34 -7.72 -12.37
N TYR A 393 -25.91 -6.45 -12.51
CA TYR A 393 -26.82 -5.34 -12.76
C TYR A 393 -27.59 -5.49 -14.09
N ALA A 394 -26.91 -5.89 -15.18
CA ALA A 394 -27.52 -6.13 -16.47
C ALA A 394 -28.58 -7.25 -16.40
N LEU A 395 -28.24 -8.37 -15.76
CA LEU A 395 -29.19 -9.48 -15.54
C LEU A 395 -30.44 -9.05 -14.75
N ARG A 396 -30.25 -8.23 -13.71
CA ARG A 396 -31.36 -7.78 -12.86
C ARG A 396 -32.30 -6.80 -13.56
N ARG A 397 -31.80 -6.02 -14.46
CA ARG A 397 -32.59 -5.02 -15.18
C ARG A 397 -33.54 -5.66 -16.20
N ASN A 398 -33.22 -6.85 -16.67
CA ASN A 398 -34.04 -7.59 -17.60
C ASN A 398 -34.99 -8.54 -16.80
N GLU A 399 -36.31 -8.26 -16.87
CA GLU A 399 -37.34 -9.02 -16.13
C GLU A 399 -37.33 -10.51 -16.47
N GLN A 400 -37.00 -10.87 -17.69
CA GLN A 400 -36.90 -12.28 -18.13
C GLN A 400 -35.85 -13.08 -17.36
N PHE A 401 -34.79 -12.42 -16.86
CA PHE A 401 -33.68 -13.03 -16.15
C PHE A 401 -33.74 -12.86 -14.62
N GLY A 402 -34.87 -12.43 -14.05
CA GLY A 402 -34.99 -12.19 -12.61
C GLY A 402 -34.61 -13.38 -11.74
N ARG A 403 -35.02 -14.63 -12.12
CA ARG A 403 -34.61 -15.86 -11.42
C ARG A 403 -33.12 -16.15 -11.60
N LEU A 404 -32.61 -16.02 -12.81
CA LEU A 404 -31.19 -16.23 -13.12
C LEU A 404 -30.32 -15.23 -12.37
N SER A 405 -30.70 -13.98 -12.31
CA SER A 405 -29.95 -12.94 -11.57
C SER A 405 -29.87 -13.24 -10.07
N SER A 406 -30.94 -13.81 -9.49
CA SER A 406 -30.96 -14.21 -8.08
C SER A 406 -30.08 -15.44 -7.85
N LEU A 407 -30.10 -16.40 -8.76
CA LEU A 407 -29.24 -17.58 -8.70
C LEU A 407 -27.76 -17.18 -8.83
N VAL A 408 -27.39 -16.38 -9.84
CA VAL A 408 -26.02 -15.88 -10.04
C VAL A 408 -25.55 -15.11 -8.81
N PHE A 409 -26.36 -14.21 -8.27
CA PHE A 409 -26.02 -13.49 -7.05
C PHE A 409 -25.72 -14.44 -5.89
N SER A 410 -26.62 -15.38 -5.61
CA SER A 410 -26.46 -16.30 -4.48
C SER A 410 -25.25 -17.22 -4.67
N SER A 411 -25.06 -17.77 -5.88
CA SER A 411 -23.94 -18.64 -6.17
C SER A 411 -22.60 -17.95 -6.05
N LEU A 412 -22.45 -16.74 -6.60
CA LEU A 412 -21.22 -15.97 -6.51
C LEU A 412 -20.94 -15.47 -5.08
N LEU A 413 -21.98 -15.09 -4.34
CA LEU A 413 -21.83 -14.68 -2.94
C LEU A 413 -21.37 -15.85 -2.07
N ILE A 414 -21.99 -17.02 -2.23
CA ILE A 414 -21.60 -18.24 -1.50
C ILE A 414 -20.17 -18.65 -1.89
N LEU A 415 -19.86 -18.67 -3.19
CA LEU A 415 -18.52 -19.04 -3.68
C LEU A 415 -17.46 -18.08 -3.11
N GLY A 416 -17.68 -16.78 -3.17
CA GLY A 416 -16.75 -15.79 -2.60
C GLY A 416 -16.57 -15.93 -1.09
N CYS A 417 -17.65 -16.18 -0.35
CA CYS A 417 -17.56 -16.42 1.10
C CYS A 417 -16.85 -17.73 1.44
N LEU A 418 -17.10 -18.81 0.68
CA LEU A 418 -16.42 -20.10 0.88
C LEU A 418 -14.93 -19.97 0.55
N GLU A 419 -14.60 -19.41 -0.60
CA GLU A 419 -13.20 -19.20 -1.01
C GLU A 419 -12.44 -18.32 0.00
N GLY A 420 -13.01 -17.19 0.41
CA GLY A 420 -12.42 -16.33 1.43
C GLY A 420 -12.29 -17.00 2.78
N GLY A 421 -13.29 -17.80 3.18
CA GLY A 421 -13.26 -18.58 4.42
C GLY A 421 -12.18 -19.66 4.41
N VAL A 422 -12.04 -20.38 3.31
CA VAL A 422 -10.96 -21.37 3.12
C VAL A 422 -9.60 -20.67 3.16
N THR A 423 -9.43 -19.58 2.41
CA THR A 423 -8.18 -18.82 2.34
C THR A 423 -7.76 -18.33 3.73
N THR A 424 -8.65 -17.66 4.48
CA THR A 424 -8.33 -17.14 5.82
C THR A 424 -8.09 -18.24 6.84
N SER A 425 -8.86 -19.34 6.78
CA SER A 425 -8.66 -20.50 7.67
C SER A 425 -7.31 -21.19 7.41
N THR A 426 -6.87 -21.22 6.16
CA THR A 426 -5.59 -21.83 5.81
C THR A 426 -4.42 -20.97 6.25
N PHE A 427 -4.51 -19.65 6.17
CA PHE A 427 -3.50 -18.78 6.79
C PHE A 427 -3.37 -19.05 8.29
N MET A 428 -4.49 -19.25 9.00
CA MET A 428 -4.44 -19.62 10.43
C MET A 428 -3.80 -21.00 10.67
N TYR A 429 -4.14 -21.98 9.84
CA TYR A 429 -3.62 -23.34 9.98
C TYR A 429 -2.11 -23.43 9.73
N ASN A 430 -1.61 -22.67 8.73
CA ASN A 430 -0.21 -22.66 8.36
C ASN A 430 0.64 -21.73 9.24
N ALA A 431 0.01 -20.89 10.08
CA ALA A 431 0.72 -20.07 11.03
C ALA A 431 1.37 -20.95 12.10
N LYS A 432 2.67 -21.12 12.00
CA LYS A 432 3.46 -21.79 13.04
C LYS A 432 3.43 -20.94 14.31
N GLU A 433 3.12 -21.54 15.46
CA GLU A 433 3.06 -20.88 16.77
C GLU A 433 4.38 -20.17 17.16
N GLU A 434 5.49 -20.54 16.54
CA GLU A 434 6.84 -20.02 16.82
C GLU A 434 7.14 -18.66 16.20
N GLN A 435 6.27 -18.11 15.36
CA GLN A 435 6.48 -16.82 14.70
C GLN A 435 5.56 -15.72 15.26
N SER A 436 5.48 -15.62 16.58
CA SER A 436 4.93 -14.41 17.18
C SER A 436 5.92 -13.26 16.96
N VAL A 437 5.46 -12.22 16.30
CA VAL A 437 6.24 -10.98 16.18
C VAL A 437 6.28 -10.35 17.57
N ASP A 438 7.43 -10.44 18.24
CA ASP A 438 7.64 -9.75 19.50
C ASP A 438 7.99 -8.29 19.20
N ALA A 439 7.07 -7.39 19.54
CA ALA A 439 7.28 -5.95 19.41
C ALA A 439 8.44 -5.40 20.26
N SER A 440 9.00 -6.21 21.19
CA SER A 440 10.23 -5.85 21.93
C SER A 440 11.47 -5.79 21.03
N LEU A 441 11.38 -6.32 19.79
CA LEU A 441 12.43 -6.27 18.78
C LEU A 441 12.56 -4.91 18.08
N ALA A 442 11.88 -3.85 18.52
CA ALA A 442 12.05 -2.48 17.99
C ALA A 442 13.50 -1.95 18.05
N THR A 443 14.39 -2.69 18.69
CA THR A 443 15.83 -2.42 18.72
C THR A 443 16.64 -3.22 17.71
N SER A 444 16.03 -4.16 17.00
CA SER A 444 16.70 -4.96 15.98
C SER A 444 16.61 -4.32 14.60
N SER A 445 17.37 -4.84 13.69
CA SER A 445 17.62 -4.43 12.31
C SER A 445 16.42 -4.15 11.36
N GLY A 446 15.25 -3.76 11.85
CA GLY A 446 13.98 -3.63 11.14
C GLY A 446 13.94 -2.73 9.89
N VAL A 447 14.99 -2.73 9.10
CA VAL A 447 15.16 -1.90 7.89
C VAL A 447 14.91 -2.63 6.59
N ALA A 448 14.17 -3.73 6.59
CA ALA A 448 13.76 -4.46 5.38
C ALA A 448 14.67 -4.17 4.16
N GLY A 449 15.88 -4.75 4.12
CA GLY A 449 16.84 -4.55 3.02
C GLY A 449 17.63 -3.24 3.03
N GLY A 450 17.29 -2.27 3.90
CA GLY A 450 18.03 -1.01 4.04
C GLY A 450 17.88 -0.03 2.87
N GLU A 451 16.78 -0.09 2.13
CA GLU A 451 16.56 0.67 0.90
C GLU A 451 16.81 2.18 1.05
N TYR A 452 16.45 2.74 2.22
CA TYR A 452 16.58 4.18 2.48
C TYR A 452 17.79 4.54 3.34
N LEU A 453 18.73 3.61 3.52
CA LEU A 453 20.05 3.93 4.03
C LEU A 453 20.88 4.66 2.97
N ILE A 454 21.84 5.46 3.43
CA ILE A 454 22.81 6.10 2.56
C ILE A 454 23.63 5.00 1.85
N LYS A 455 23.86 5.15 0.55
CA LYS A 455 24.60 4.19 -0.27
C LYS A 455 25.98 3.91 0.34
N GLY A 456 26.30 2.62 0.46
CA GLY A 456 27.57 2.17 1.01
C GLY A 456 27.59 2.07 2.54
N THR A 457 26.44 2.24 3.22
CA THR A 457 26.34 1.94 4.65
C THR A 457 26.44 0.44 4.86
N ASP A 458 27.42 0.00 5.67
CA ASP A 458 27.57 -1.39 6.10
C ASP A 458 26.99 -1.59 7.50
N LEU A 459 25.75 -2.13 7.55
CA LEU A 459 25.11 -2.45 8.80
C LEU A 459 25.84 -3.56 9.59
N GLY A 460 26.52 -4.48 8.89
CA GLY A 460 27.26 -5.57 9.53
C GLY A 460 28.39 -5.03 10.40
N SER A 461 29.15 -4.08 9.87
CA SER A 461 30.20 -3.38 10.61
C SER A 461 29.64 -2.56 11.78
N LEU A 462 28.56 -1.82 11.53
CA LEU A 462 27.89 -0.99 12.56
C LEU A 462 27.36 -1.85 13.72
N PHE A 463 26.87 -3.04 13.43
CA PHE A 463 26.26 -3.94 14.41
C PHE A 463 27.28 -4.82 15.15
N SER A 464 28.48 -5.00 14.63
CA SER A 464 29.55 -5.70 15.34
C SER A 464 29.99 -4.97 16.62
N GLU A 465 29.75 -3.65 16.70
CA GLU A 465 30.01 -2.81 17.87
C GLU A 465 28.84 -2.73 18.89
N GLY A 466 27.75 -3.45 18.66
CA GLY A 466 26.52 -3.43 19.47
C GLY A 466 25.44 -2.49 18.95
N PHE A 467 24.20 -2.97 18.94
CA PHE A 467 23.02 -2.43 18.26
C PHE A 467 22.45 -1.07 18.75
N LYS A 468 23.10 -0.39 19.69
CA LYS A 468 22.57 0.87 20.20
C LYS A 468 23.46 2.03 19.81
N ALA A 469 22.83 3.09 19.30
CA ALA A 469 23.51 4.35 19.09
C ALA A 469 24.15 4.81 20.41
N GLY A 470 25.47 4.69 20.48
CA GLY A 470 26.23 5.03 21.65
C GLY A 470 26.36 6.53 21.86
N LYS A 471 27.33 6.93 22.68
CA LYS A 471 27.71 8.32 22.84
C LYS A 471 28.54 8.79 21.62
N PRO A 472 28.64 10.11 21.39
CA PRO A 472 29.54 10.66 20.40
C PRO A 472 30.98 10.16 20.61
N LYS A 473 31.65 9.84 19.51
CA LYS A 473 33.09 9.47 19.51
C LYS A 473 33.91 10.68 19.05
N ALA A 474 34.79 11.19 19.90
CA ALA A 474 35.67 12.32 19.56
C ALA A 474 37.10 11.86 19.31
N THR A 475 37.82 12.56 18.44
CA THR A 475 39.26 12.36 18.24
C THR A 475 40.07 12.91 19.43
N GLU A 476 41.32 12.53 19.56
CA GLU A 476 42.21 12.98 20.60
C GLU A 476 42.26 14.54 20.65
N GLY A 477 42.23 15.09 21.87
CA GLY A 477 42.22 16.52 22.10
C GLY A 477 40.88 17.23 21.89
N VAL A 478 39.81 16.48 21.58
CA VAL A 478 38.44 16.98 21.56
C VAL A 478 37.65 16.27 22.63
N TYR A 479 37.01 17.01 23.51
CA TYR A 479 36.25 16.48 24.64
C TYR A 479 34.78 16.83 24.47
N VAL A 480 33.90 15.82 24.68
CA VAL A 480 32.45 15.97 24.65
C VAL A 480 31.89 15.68 26.04
N SER A 481 31.10 16.59 26.55
CA SER A 481 30.38 16.43 27.80
C SER A 481 28.92 16.87 27.66
N ARG A 482 28.08 16.56 28.66
CA ARG A 482 26.65 16.91 28.68
C ARG A 482 25.87 16.48 27.44
N TYR A 483 26.27 15.34 26.84
CA TYR A 483 25.58 14.82 25.67
C TYR A 483 24.17 14.35 26.00
N GLU A 484 23.20 14.91 25.28
CA GLU A 484 21.79 14.51 25.32
C GLU A 484 21.27 14.33 23.88
N LYS A 485 20.51 13.27 23.65
CA LYS A 485 19.80 13.02 22.38
C LYS A 485 18.32 12.88 22.66
N ARG A 486 17.53 13.77 22.05
CA ARG A 486 16.07 13.74 22.11
C ARG A 486 15.49 13.83 20.70
N GLY A 487 14.90 12.74 20.25
CA GLY A 487 14.38 12.65 18.89
C GLY A 487 15.47 12.93 17.84
N THR A 488 15.25 13.92 16.99
CA THR A 488 16.21 14.37 15.96
C THR A 488 17.21 15.41 16.47
N SER A 489 17.07 15.89 17.69
CA SER A 489 17.96 16.89 18.27
C SER A 489 19.02 16.23 19.16
N MET A 490 20.23 16.76 19.08
CA MET A 490 21.35 16.36 19.93
C MET A 490 22.01 17.62 20.47
N SER A 491 22.23 17.68 21.78
CA SER A 491 22.99 18.74 22.42
C SER A 491 24.22 18.17 23.11
N MET A 492 25.31 18.95 23.16
CA MET A 492 26.55 18.56 23.80
C MET A 492 27.44 19.77 24.02
N TYR A 493 28.17 19.76 25.12
CA TYR A 493 29.23 20.75 25.35
C TYR A 493 30.56 20.20 24.79
N ILE A 494 31.24 21.02 24.00
CA ILE A 494 32.47 20.63 23.28
C ILE A 494 33.60 21.54 23.73
N GLU A 495 34.76 20.93 24.08
CA GLU A 495 36.03 21.61 24.30
C GLU A 495 37.09 20.99 23.39
N SER A 496 37.90 21.79 22.73
CA SER A 496 38.95 21.29 21.87
C SER A 496 40.30 22.02 22.10
N SER A 497 41.32 21.22 22.40
CA SER A 497 42.71 21.70 22.50
C SER A 497 43.44 21.68 21.17
N GLN A 498 42.96 20.89 20.23
CA GLN A 498 43.50 20.76 18.87
C GLN A 498 42.36 20.56 17.87
N LYS A 499 42.68 20.70 16.59
CA LYS A 499 41.70 20.41 15.50
C LYS A 499 41.38 18.93 15.50
N GLY A 500 40.08 18.60 15.47
CA GLY A 500 39.61 17.22 15.46
C GLY A 500 38.22 17.05 14.91
N THR A 501 37.64 15.90 15.16
CA THR A 501 36.30 15.52 14.69
C THR A 501 35.51 14.84 15.80
N ILE A 502 34.18 14.96 15.70
CA ILE A 502 33.23 14.25 16.55
C ILE A 502 32.29 13.47 15.63
N THR A 503 32.26 12.15 15.76
CA THR A 503 31.30 11.27 15.07
C THR A 503 30.08 11.09 15.97
N LEU A 504 28.91 11.47 15.46
CA LEU A 504 27.62 11.42 16.16
C LEU A 504 26.92 10.08 15.89
N PRO A 505 26.11 9.58 16.85
CA PRO A 505 25.32 8.37 16.66
C PRO A 505 24.05 8.65 15.83
N ALA A 506 24.22 9.08 14.60
CA ALA A 506 23.20 9.32 13.60
C ALA A 506 23.79 9.22 12.20
N PHE A 507 23.00 8.74 11.24
CA PHE A 507 23.41 8.78 9.85
C PHE A 507 23.45 10.21 9.31
N ALA A 508 24.37 10.49 8.40
CA ALA A 508 24.59 11.81 7.81
C ALA A 508 23.58 12.11 6.68
N TYR A 509 22.27 12.00 6.98
CA TYR A 509 21.25 12.48 6.06
C TYR A 509 21.32 13.99 5.91
N ASP A 510 20.84 14.51 4.78
CA ASP A 510 20.82 15.95 4.54
C ASP A 510 19.96 16.72 5.56
N ASN A 511 20.16 18.04 5.60
CA ASN A 511 19.39 18.98 6.42
C ASN A 511 19.68 19.00 7.93
N TYR A 512 20.76 18.40 8.42
CA TYR A 512 21.23 18.68 9.77
C TYR A 512 21.78 20.10 9.89
N ARG A 513 21.46 20.78 11.01
CA ARG A 513 21.98 22.09 11.35
C ARG A 513 22.70 22.03 12.69
N ILE A 514 23.81 22.73 12.78
CA ILE A 514 24.57 22.89 14.02
C ILE A 514 24.37 24.32 14.46
N SER A 515 23.90 24.54 15.67
CA SER A 515 23.72 25.87 16.25
C SER A 515 24.30 25.93 17.65
N ASP A 516 24.78 27.08 18.05
CA ASP A 516 25.11 27.37 19.42
C ASP A 516 23.83 27.43 20.25
N SER A 517 23.80 26.74 21.40
CA SER A 517 22.58 26.61 22.20
C SER A 517 22.15 27.89 22.90
N GLU A 518 23.10 28.79 23.24
CA GLU A 518 22.82 30.05 23.92
C GLU A 518 22.36 31.14 22.95
N SER A 519 23.04 31.25 21.80
CA SER A 519 22.77 32.32 20.82
C SER A 519 21.84 31.93 19.69
N ASN A 520 21.50 30.66 19.53
CA ASN A 520 20.80 30.08 18.37
C ASN A 520 21.49 30.36 17.00
N LYS A 521 22.73 30.82 17.04
CA LYS A 521 23.49 31.13 15.84
C LYS A 521 23.96 29.85 15.17
N VAL A 522 23.71 29.72 13.86
CA VAL A 522 24.19 28.59 13.09
C VAL A 522 25.72 28.60 13.06
N LEU A 523 26.32 27.50 13.51
CA LEU A 523 27.76 27.30 13.51
C LEU A 523 28.19 26.59 12.23
N ASN A 524 29.23 27.10 11.59
CA ASN A 524 29.81 26.48 10.41
C ASN A 524 30.98 25.57 10.81
N LEU A 525 30.68 24.50 11.56
CA LEU A 525 31.72 23.56 12.00
C LEU A 525 32.05 22.50 10.90
N GLY A 526 31.37 22.55 9.79
CA GLY A 526 31.49 21.56 8.72
C GLY A 526 31.00 20.18 9.15
N SER A 527 30.11 19.58 8.39
CA SER A 527 29.70 18.19 8.54
C SER A 527 30.19 17.36 7.36
N THR A 528 30.52 16.10 7.60
CA THR A 528 30.92 15.15 6.55
C THR A 528 30.34 13.78 6.83
N HIS A 529 30.22 12.98 5.79
CA HIS A 529 30.03 11.55 5.96
C HIS A 529 31.30 10.98 6.57
N GLY A 530 31.18 10.40 7.76
CA GLY A 530 32.26 9.67 8.41
C GLY A 530 32.25 8.18 8.05
N ILE A 531 32.92 7.39 8.87
CA ILE A 531 32.88 5.92 8.79
C ILE A 531 31.42 5.49 8.86
N GLU A 532 31.02 4.53 8.05
CA GLU A 532 29.64 3.98 7.96
C GLU A 532 28.56 5.02 7.65
N ASN A 533 28.92 6.13 6.96
CA ASN A 533 28.03 7.24 6.68
C ASN A 533 27.42 7.91 7.95
N LEU A 534 28.12 7.84 9.07
CA LEU A 534 27.72 8.55 10.28
C LEU A 534 28.03 10.03 10.18
N LEU A 535 27.18 10.84 10.81
CA LEU A 535 27.34 12.29 10.83
C LEU A 535 28.61 12.66 11.62
N THR A 536 29.54 13.33 10.97
CA THR A 536 30.80 13.73 11.57
C THR A 536 30.96 15.26 11.51
N ILE A 537 31.20 15.86 12.66
CA ILE A 537 31.40 17.30 12.83
C ILE A 537 32.90 17.58 12.92
N ARG A 538 33.39 18.59 12.19
CA ARG A 538 34.77 19.09 12.30
C ARG A 538 34.84 20.21 13.33
N VAL A 539 35.70 20.03 14.30
CA VAL A 539 35.87 21.00 15.40
C VAL A 539 37.22 21.72 15.27
N PRO A 540 37.25 23.04 15.21
CA PRO A 540 38.50 23.78 15.15
C PRO A 540 39.23 23.77 16.51
N LYS A 541 40.56 24.01 16.48
CA LYS A 541 41.35 24.16 17.70
C LYS A 541 40.84 25.36 18.53
N GLY A 542 40.74 25.16 19.84
CA GLY A 542 40.34 26.22 20.77
C GLY A 542 38.83 26.49 20.83
N PHE A 543 38.00 25.59 20.23
CA PHE A 543 36.57 25.69 20.34
C PHE A 543 36.11 25.30 21.75
N SER A 544 35.22 26.09 22.34
CA SER A 544 34.54 25.82 23.62
C SER A 544 33.11 26.36 23.51
N GLY A 545 32.12 25.51 23.64
CA GLY A 545 30.71 25.90 23.55
C GLY A 545 29.73 24.70 23.50
N GLU A 546 28.42 25.02 23.61
CA GLU A 546 27.34 24.03 23.53
C GLU A 546 26.54 24.15 22.22
#